data_76ee57d26c44c36291fd342f85deca17
#
_entry.id   76ee57d26c44c36291fd342f85deca17
#
_cell.length_a   1.000
_cell.length_b   1.000
_cell.length_c   1.000
_cell.angle_alpha   90.00
_cell.angle_beta   90.00
_cell.angle_gamma   90.00
#
_symmetry.space_group_name_H-M   'P 1'
#
loop_
_entity.id
_entity.type
_entity.pdbx_description
1 polymer ?
#
loop_
_entity_poly.entity_id
_entity_poly.type
_entity_poly.pdbx_seq_one_letter_code
_entity_poly.pdbx_strand_id
1 'polypeptide(L)'
;RFINFGNQSKYDFLVDEGEMLIICIDEYMEAVQPLVEWKNISGRPTTMVGVSETGTDEAMKTYVQNYYNQNPNFRYLLLVGEYNNLPPHAMNYNVSSDNYYGMLEGTDYYEEVLVGRLSVNSLADAQHQVGKIIHYERDIDETATWLSRAVGVAANEGTGHNGEADYVHMDYIRDTLMNYTITEMSQHYAYVNNPTASNMIADFNIGASVTNYCNHGSPDSWAVANFSNTHIHQLTNDNKLSFIWSVACNNGQFDYQECFAEAWMRAKNNSTDEPTGAIGGMFSWISQPWIPPMYGQDEMVAILAEWRPGYKHTLGGASMNGNMFVLDMSPEDAGETHNSWLLFGDPSMMVRTEAPESMGVTTQPSTLVIGMSSLVVNADTDFGIATLSKDGEVLASAYVENGVAELEFPALSNVGNLQLVVI
;
A
#
# COMPACT_ATOMS: atom_id res chain seq x y z
N ARG A 1 -21.82 -20.05 -0.31
CA ARG A 1 -22.66 -19.04 0.38
C ARG A 1 -21.88 -17.76 0.30
N PHE A 2 -22.31 -16.82 -0.53
CA PHE A 2 -21.70 -15.49 -0.60
C PHE A 2 -21.86 -14.84 0.76
N ILE A 3 -20.79 -14.24 1.28
CA ILE A 3 -20.83 -13.42 2.48
C ILE A 3 -21.76 -12.26 2.14
N ASN A 4 -22.87 -12.13 2.85
CA ASN A 4 -23.77 -10.99 2.72
C ASN A 4 -23.11 -9.83 3.45
N PHE A 5 -22.26 -9.10 2.77
CA PHE A 5 -21.81 -7.79 3.22
C PHE A 5 -23.02 -6.85 3.15
N GLY A 6 -23.71 -6.73 4.27
CA GLY A 6 -24.80 -5.77 4.39
C GLY A 6 -24.25 -4.36 4.17
N ASN A 7 -24.87 -3.59 3.29
CA ASN A 7 -24.63 -2.19 3.03
C ASN A 7 -24.84 -1.32 4.28
N GLN A 8 -23.90 -1.30 5.22
CA GLN A 8 -23.97 -0.38 6.38
C GLN A 8 -22.57 -0.05 6.92
N SER A 9 -21.67 0.48 6.08
CA SER A 9 -20.59 1.29 6.62
C SER A 9 -21.20 2.57 7.21
N LYS A 10 -20.74 2.94 8.40
CA LYS A 10 -21.15 4.18 9.07
C LYS A 10 -20.27 5.36 8.67
N TYR A 11 -19.23 5.12 7.91
CA TYR A 11 -18.31 6.12 7.41
C TYR A 11 -18.36 6.17 5.88
N ASP A 12 -17.99 7.31 5.33
CA ASP A 12 -17.78 7.46 3.89
C ASP A 12 -16.39 6.92 3.54
N PHE A 13 -16.33 6.01 2.57
CA PHE A 13 -15.07 5.45 2.12
C PHE A 13 -14.15 6.52 1.54
N LEU A 14 -12.87 6.48 1.92
CA LEU A 14 -11.86 7.35 1.35
C LEU A 14 -11.56 6.94 -0.09
N VAL A 15 -11.62 7.91 -0.99
CA VAL A 15 -11.31 7.71 -2.41
C VAL A 15 -9.79 7.75 -2.65
N ASP A 16 -9.36 7.15 -3.76
CA ASP A 16 -7.94 7.03 -4.13
C ASP A 16 -7.37 8.24 -4.88
N GLU A 17 -8.21 9.20 -5.25
CA GLU A 17 -7.77 10.44 -5.89
C GLU A 17 -7.29 11.44 -4.85
N GLY A 18 -6.13 12.07 -5.10
CA GLY A 18 -5.65 13.16 -4.26
C GLY A 18 -4.14 13.28 -4.21
N GLU A 19 -3.70 14.22 -3.39
CA GLU A 19 -2.32 14.64 -3.22
C GLU A 19 -1.64 13.88 -2.08
N MET A 20 -0.32 13.85 -2.11
CA MET A 20 0.51 13.15 -1.14
C MET A 20 1.43 14.12 -0.39
N LEU A 21 1.48 13.97 0.93
CA LEU A 21 2.50 14.56 1.78
C LEU A 21 3.46 13.46 2.25
N ILE A 22 4.76 13.67 2.08
CA ILE A 22 5.82 12.84 2.65
C ILE A 22 6.47 13.59 3.81
N ILE A 23 6.45 13.02 5.01
CA ILE A 23 7.22 13.50 6.15
C ILE A 23 8.42 12.57 6.32
N CYS A 24 9.61 13.12 6.13
CA CYS A 24 10.85 12.36 6.04
C CYS A 24 11.88 12.82 7.07
N ILE A 25 12.62 11.89 7.64
CA ILE A 25 13.84 12.22 8.40
C ILE A 25 14.79 12.96 7.46
N ASP A 26 15.27 14.12 7.90
CA ASP A 26 16.02 15.06 7.05
C ASP A 26 17.20 14.41 6.33
N GLU A 27 17.91 13.50 6.99
CA GLU A 27 19.08 12.81 6.41
C GLU A 27 18.73 11.85 5.25
N TYR A 28 17.43 11.46 5.11
CA TYR A 28 16.97 10.56 4.05
C TYR A 28 16.28 11.29 2.88
N MET A 29 16.04 12.59 2.98
CA MET A 29 15.28 13.34 1.97
C MET A 29 15.90 13.23 0.57
N GLU A 30 17.23 13.24 0.44
CA GLU A 30 17.90 13.05 -0.85
C GLU A 30 17.61 11.65 -1.46
N ALA A 31 17.53 10.63 -0.63
CA ALA A 31 17.18 9.27 -1.07
C ALA A 31 15.71 9.12 -1.47
N VAL A 32 14.82 9.93 -0.88
CA VAL A 32 13.38 9.92 -1.13
C VAL A 32 12.98 10.85 -2.29
N GLN A 33 13.82 11.83 -2.62
CA GLN A 33 13.54 12.79 -3.70
C GLN A 33 13.15 12.13 -5.05
N PRO A 34 13.77 11.02 -5.50
CA PRO A 34 13.33 10.34 -6.72
C PRO A 34 11.89 9.83 -6.68
N LEU A 35 11.38 9.45 -5.50
CA LEU A 35 9.98 9.08 -5.33
C LEU A 35 9.05 10.29 -5.52
N VAL A 36 9.40 11.44 -4.92
CA VAL A 36 8.66 12.70 -5.11
C VAL A 36 8.57 13.07 -6.59
N GLU A 37 9.70 12.99 -7.31
CA GLU A 37 9.78 13.29 -8.74
C GLU A 37 8.91 12.32 -9.54
N TRP A 38 9.00 11.02 -9.28
CA TRP A 38 8.20 10.00 -9.95
C TRP A 38 6.70 10.23 -9.71
N LYS A 39 6.28 10.41 -8.45
CA LYS A 39 4.86 10.65 -8.13
C LYS A 39 4.31 11.89 -8.84
N ASN A 40 5.06 12.98 -8.86
CA ASN A 40 4.64 14.20 -9.55
C ASN A 40 4.47 13.97 -11.06
N ILE A 41 5.46 13.41 -11.74
CA ILE A 41 5.37 13.19 -13.19
C ILE A 41 4.38 12.07 -13.58
N SER A 42 4.03 11.19 -12.67
CA SER A 42 2.98 10.17 -12.87
C SER A 42 1.58 10.67 -12.48
N GLY A 43 1.42 11.96 -12.12
CA GLY A 43 0.12 12.59 -11.93
C GLY A 43 -0.40 12.60 -10.50
N ARG A 44 0.45 12.26 -9.51
CA ARG A 44 0.12 12.40 -8.10
C ARG A 44 0.93 13.56 -7.49
N PRO A 45 0.33 14.75 -7.31
CA PRO A 45 1.01 15.87 -6.69
C PRO A 45 1.55 15.48 -5.32
N THR A 46 2.86 15.61 -5.13
CA THR A 46 3.56 15.14 -3.94
C THR A 46 4.49 16.22 -3.41
N THR A 47 4.33 16.52 -2.12
CA THR A 47 5.20 17.43 -1.37
C THR A 47 5.96 16.63 -0.32
N MET A 48 7.24 16.95 -0.11
CA MET A 48 8.05 16.35 0.95
C MET A 48 8.58 17.43 1.90
N VAL A 49 8.49 17.14 3.20
CA VAL A 49 9.02 18.00 4.27
C VAL A 49 9.87 17.20 5.24
N GLY A 50 10.86 17.86 5.82
CA GLY A 50 11.73 17.26 6.83
C GLY A 50 11.10 17.25 8.24
N VAL A 51 11.48 16.27 9.05
CA VAL A 51 11.04 16.19 10.46
C VAL A 51 11.53 17.41 11.26
N SER A 52 12.62 18.06 10.88
CA SER A 52 13.06 19.32 11.49
C SER A 52 12.05 20.47 11.34
N GLU A 53 11.17 20.41 10.30
CA GLU A 53 10.09 21.38 10.09
C GLU A 53 8.81 20.98 10.83
N THR A 54 8.43 19.70 10.77
CA THR A 54 7.15 19.21 11.32
C THR A 54 7.21 18.92 12.82
N GLY A 55 8.40 18.59 13.35
CA GLY A 55 8.57 17.91 14.62
C GLY A 55 8.06 16.47 14.56
N THR A 56 7.89 15.88 15.73
CA THR A 56 7.34 14.53 15.91
C THR A 56 6.10 14.57 16.80
N ASP A 57 5.35 13.48 16.86
CA ASP A 57 4.20 13.28 17.73
C ASP A 57 3.16 14.41 17.58
N GLU A 58 2.75 15.10 18.66
CA GLU A 58 1.73 16.14 18.63
C GLU A 58 2.11 17.35 17.74
N ALA A 59 3.40 17.66 17.63
CA ALA A 59 3.85 18.71 16.71
C ALA A 59 3.61 18.31 15.25
N MET A 60 3.95 17.08 14.88
CA MET A 60 3.67 16.52 13.57
C MET A 60 2.16 16.42 13.31
N LYS A 61 1.36 15.99 14.29
CA LYS A 61 -0.11 15.98 14.20
C LYS A 61 -0.66 17.37 13.87
N THR A 62 -0.15 18.39 14.57
CA THR A 62 -0.54 19.80 14.33
C THR A 62 -0.16 20.24 12.91
N TYR A 63 1.02 19.85 12.42
CA TYR A 63 1.46 20.16 11.06
C TYR A 63 0.53 19.51 10.02
N VAL A 64 0.26 18.21 10.16
CA VAL A 64 -0.62 17.44 9.27
C VAL A 64 -2.03 18.02 9.26
N GLN A 65 -2.57 18.38 10.44
CA GLN A 65 -3.89 19.04 10.55
C GLN A 65 -3.93 20.39 9.80
N ASN A 66 -2.89 21.21 9.93
CA ASN A 66 -2.80 22.48 9.22
C ASN A 66 -2.68 22.27 7.72
N TYR A 67 -1.92 21.25 7.29
CA TYR A 67 -1.78 20.87 5.88
C TYR A 67 -3.13 20.43 5.31
N TYR A 68 -3.85 19.57 6.01
CA TYR A 68 -5.19 19.11 5.65
C TYR A 68 -6.17 20.27 5.46
N ASN A 69 -6.19 21.21 6.42
CA ASN A 69 -7.07 22.38 6.36
C ASN A 69 -6.79 23.31 5.17
N GLN A 70 -5.57 23.29 4.63
CA GLN A 70 -5.11 24.15 3.52
C GLN A 70 -5.15 23.46 2.16
N ASN A 71 -5.14 22.12 2.14
CA ASN A 71 -5.06 21.30 0.93
C ASN A 71 -6.25 20.33 0.86
N PRO A 72 -7.36 20.74 0.25
CA PRO A 72 -8.59 19.93 0.25
C PRO A 72 -8.45 18.59 -0.52
N ASN A 73 -7.41 18.47 -1.36
CA ASN A 73 -7.11 17.26 -2.12
C ASN A 73 -6.09 16.35 -1.39
N PHE A 74 -5.64 16.72 -0.19
CA PHE A 74 -4.70 15.90 0.58
C PHE A 74 -5.34 14.56 0.96
N ARG A 75 -4.74 13.46 0.50
CA ARG A 75 -5.28 12.11 0.67
C ARG A 75 -4.29 11.11 1.24
N TYR A 76 -3.00 11.29 0.98
CA TYR A 76 -1.97 10.32 1.35
C TYR A 76 -0.90 10.94 2.22
N LEU A 77 -0.60 10.30 3.33
CA LEU A 77 0.53 10.63 4.19
C LEU A 77 1.52 9.48 4.20
N LEU A 78 2.76 9.73 3.79
CA LEU A 78 3.85 8.77 3.90
C LEU A 78 4.87 9.23 4.94
N LEU A 79 5.07 8.41 5.97
CA LEU A 79 6.05 8.63 7.01
C LEU A 79 7.34 7.87 6.65
N VAL A 80 8.48 8.55 6.60
CA VAL A 80 9.78 7.93 6.25
C VAL A 80 10.75 8.08 7.40
N GLY A 81 10.96 7.01 8.14
CA GLY A 81 11.80 6.94 9.33
C GLY A 81 11.47 5.74 10.21
N GLU A 82 12.39 5.39 11.08
CA GLU A 82 12.30 4.29 12.04
C GLU A 82 11.72 4.77 13.38
N TYR A 83 11.32 3.84 14.25
CA TYR A 83 10.76 4.12 15.58
C TYR A 83 11.56 5.13 16.40
N ASN A 84 12.89 5.02 16.39
CA ASN A 84 13.75 5.86 17.21
C ASN A 84 13.82 7.34 16.80
N ASN A 85 13.57 7.64 15.53
CA ASN A 85 13.69 9.00 14.98
C ASN A 85 12.35 9.58 14.49
N LEU A 86 11.38 8.73 14.20
CA LEU A 86 10.02 9.10 13.83
C LEU A 86 9.03 8.15 14.52
N PRO A 87 8.86 8.26 15.86
CA PRO A 87 7.98 7.36 16.60
C PRO A 87 6.51 7.52 16.17
N PRO A 88 5.75 6.42 16.12
CA PRO A 88 4.30 6.48 16.01
C PRO A 88 3.71 7.10 17.28
N HIS A 89 2.49 7.64 17.20
CA HIS A 89 1.83 8.21 18.38
C HIS A 89 1.45 7.13 19.39
N ALA A 90 1.74 7.38 20.67
CA ALA A 90 1.36 6.47 21.74
C ALA A 90 -0.11 6.67 22.13
N MET A 91 -0.94 5.69 21.81
CA MET A 91 -2.36 5.66 22.12
C MET A 91 -2.67 4.88 23.42
N ASN A 92 -3.94 4.76 23.78
CA ASN A 92 -4.37 3.91 24.90
C ASN A 92 -4.02 2.43 24.62
N TYR A 93 -4.05 1.59 25.65
CA TYR A 93 -3.84 0.12 25.58
C TYR A 93 -2.45 -0.32 25.11
N ASN A 94 -1.40 0.49 25.32
CA ASN A 94 -0.03 0.24 24.82
C ASN A 94 0.05 0.08 23.30
N VAL A 95 -0.87 0.69 22.57
CA VAL A 95 -0.84 0.79 21.12
C VAL A 95 0.01 1.97 20.72
N SER A 96 0.90 1.79 19.77
CA SER A 96 1.53 2.87 19.02
C SER A 96 0.99 2.87 17.60
N SER A 97 0.57 4.03 17.09
CA SER A 97 -0.22 4.14 15.87
C SER A 97 0.24 5.26 14.95
N ASP A 98 0.50 4.93 13.71
CA ASP A 98 0.64 5.91 12.64
C ASP A 98 -0.73 6.41 12.14
N ASN A 99 -1.78 5.59 12.26
CA ASN A 99 -3.14 5.91 11.85
C ASN A 99 -3.65 7.19 12.53
N TYR A 100 -3.16 7.47 13.76
CA TYR A 100 -3.44 8.70 14.49
C TYR A 100 -3.24 9.96 13.65
N TYR A 101 -2.22 9.99 12.80
CA TYR A 101 -1.93 11.17 11.98
C TYR A 101 -2.93 11.38 10.86
N GLY A 102 -3.69 10.34 10.50
CA GLY A 102 -4.76 10.39 9.50
C GLY A 102 -6.13 10.81 10.04
N MET A 103 -6.36 10.75 11.36
CA MET A 103 -7.62 11.08 12.04
C MET A 103 -7.72 12.60 12.23
N LEU A 104 -8.31 13.34 11.30
CA LEU A 104 -8.20 14.81 11.23
C LEU A 104 -9.52 15.53 11.49
N GLU A 105 -10.65 14.82 11.49
CA GLU A 105 -11.96 15.37 11.78
C GLU A 105 -12.60 14.66 12.99
N GLY A 106 -13.43 15.38 13.73
CA GLY A 106 -14.15 14.80 14.87
C GLY A 106 -13.26 14.39 16.04
N THR A 107 -13.67 13.33 16.73
CA THR A 107 -12.98 12.75 17.90
C THR A 107 -13.05 11.21 17.87
N ASP A 108 -13.38 10.64 16.73
CA ASP A 108 -13.47 9.20 16.51
C ASP A 108 -12.15 8.65 15.96
N TYR A 109 -12.16 7.40 15.48
CA TYR A 109 -10.98 6.71 14.96
C TYR A 109 -11.01 6.55 13.44
N TYR A 110 -11.96 7.18 12.73
CA TYR A 110 -11.97 7.15 11.28
C TYR A 110 -10.92 8.13 10.74
N GLU A 111 -10.16 7.69 9.75
CA GLU A 111 -9.18 8.54 9.09
C GLU A 111 -9.81 9.32 7.93
N GLU A 112 -9.32 10.53 7.69
CA GLU A 112 -9.56 11.34 6.50
C GLU A 112 -8.41 11.24 5.50
N VAL A 113 -7.26 10.73 5.94
CA VAL A 113 -6.03 10.59 5.14
C VAL A 113 -5.43 9.22 5.32
N LEU A 114 -5.08 8.58 4.23
CA LEU A 114 -4.49 7.25 4.16
C LEU A 114 -3.01 7.32 4.56
N VAL A 115 -2.67 6.72 5.69
CA VAL A 115 -1.32 6.78 6.25
C VAL A 115 -0.55 5.51 5.97
N GLY A 116 0.70 5.63 5.54
CA GLY A 116 1.64 4.52 5.41
C GLY A 116 3.04 4.90 5.88
N ARG A 117 3.89 3.90 6.10
CA ARG A 117 5.24 4.08 6.61
C ARG A 117 6.28 3.32 5.77
N LEU A 118 7.37 3.99 5.44
CA LEU A 118 8.64 3.34 5.14
C LEU A 118 9.50 3.37 6.41
N SER A 119 9.56 2.24 7.11
CA SER A 119 10.47 2.08 8.26
C SER A 119 11.87 1.87 7.72
N VAL A 120 12.66 2.95 7.72
CA VAL A 120 14.03 2.98 7.18
C VAL A 120 15.03 3.32 8.27
N ASN A 121 16.12 2.55 8.34
CA ASN A 121 17.16 2.68 9.36
C ASN A 121 18.50 3.23 8.83
N SER A 122 18.60 3.47 7.52
CA SER A 122 19.79 3.98 6.87
C SER A 122 19.45 4.60 5.51
N LEU A 123 20.38 5.42 5.00
CA LEU A 123 20.28 5.97 3.65
C LEU A 123 20.13 4.88 2.57
N ALA A 124 20.89 3.78 2.70
CA ALA A 124 20.83 2.66 1.78
C ALA A 124 19.47 1.94 1.84
N ASP A 125 18.87 1.81 3.02
CA ASP A 125 17.54 1.23 3.18
C ASP A 125 16.45 2.14 2.59
N ALA A 126 16.55 3.47 2.78
CA ALA A 126 15.66 4.43 2.14
C ALA A 126 15.74 4.32 0.60
N GLN A 127 16.95 4.30 0.03
CA GLN A 127 17.16 4.11 -1.41
C GLN A 127 16.58 2.78 -1.91
N HIS A 128 16.74 1.71 -1.13
CA HIS A 128 16.23 0.39 -1.47
C HIS A 128 14.71 0.38 -1.53
N GLN A 129 14.02 0.86 -0.48
CA GLN A 129 12.55 0.86 -0.44
C GLN A 129 11.95 1.81 -1.49
N VAL A 130 12.53 2.98 -1.70
CA VAL A 130 12.15 3.90 -2.80
C VAL A 130 12.35 3.24 -4.16
N GLY A 131 13.48 2.55 -4.36
CA GLY A 131 13.75 1.82 -5.61
C GLY A 131 12.71 0.74 -5.90
N LYS A 132 12.26 -0.02 -4.87
CA LYS A 132 11.17 -0.99 -4.98
C LYS A 132 9.89 -0.35 -5.53
N ILE A 133 9.48 0.79 -4.94
CA ILE A 133 8.24 1.47 -5.30
C ILE A 133 8.30 1.95 -6.75
N ILE A 134 9.37 2.64 -7.12
CA ILE A 134 9.54 3.18 -8.48
C ILE A 134 9.57 2.04 -9.51
N HIS A 135 10.31 0.96 -9.23
CA HIS A 135 10.36 -0.20 -10.11
C HIS A 135 8.97 -0.84 -10.28
N TYR A 136 8.24 -1.04 -9.18
CA TYR A 136 6.91 -1.64 -9.21
C TYR A 136 5.90 -0.79 -10.00
N GLU A 137 5.95 0.53 -9.86
CA GLU A 137 5.00 1.41 -10.56
C GLU A 137 5.37 1.65 -12.03
N ARG A 138 6.67 1.73 -12.36
CA ARG A 138 7.17 2.17 -13.64
C ARG A 138 7.66 1.07 -14.58
N ASP A 139 8.36 0.07 -14.01
CA ASP A 139 9.22 -0.82 -14.80
C ASP A 139 8.64 -2.25 -14.98
N ILE A 140 7.49 -2.56 -14.35
CA ILE A 140 6.78 -3.82 -14.56
C ILE A 140 6.06 -3.79 -15.91
N ASP A 141 6.19 -4.86 -16.70
CA ASP A 141 5.65 -5.00 -18.04
C ASP A 141 4.70 -6.21 -18.20
N GLU A 142 4.23 -6.45 -19.43
CA GLU A 142 3.30 -7.52 -19.77
C GLU A 142 3.81 -8.94 -19.47
N THR A 143 5.09 -9.12 -19.15
CA THR A 143 5.65 -10.43 -18.78
C THR A 143 5.43 -10.78 -17.30
N ALA A 144 4.91 -9.85 -16.52
CA ALA A 144 4.71 -9.99 -15.08
C ALA A 144 3.49 -10.88 -14.71
N THR A 145 3.43 -12.08 -15.26
CA THR A 145 2.32 -13.02 -15.03
C THR A 145 2.16 -13.45 -13.56
N TRP A 146 3.18 -13.24 -12.73
CA TRP A 146 3.14 -13.47 -11.30
C TRP A 146 2.12 -12.58 -10.58
N LEU A 147 1.72 -11.46 -11.17
CA LEU A 147 0.69 -10.57 -10.63
C LEU A 147 -0.69 -11.24 -10.57
N SER A 148 -0.99 -12.22 -11.43
CA SER A 148 -2.23 -13.01 -11.35
C SER A 148 -2.15 -14.18 -10.36
N ARG A 149 -1.16 -14.19 -9.46
CA ARG A 149 -0.99 -15.19 -8.40
C ARG A 149 -1.21 -14.57 -7.02
N ALA A 150 -1.72 -15.39 -6.11
CA ALA A 150 -1.84 -15.04 -4.69
C ALA A 150 -1.26 -16.17 -3.80
N VAL A 151 -1.01 -15.83 -2.53
CA VAL A 151 -0.61 -16.81 -1.50
C VAL A 151 -1.55 -16.67 -0.31
N GLY A 152 -2.11 -17.80 0.15
CA GLY A 152 -2.92 -17.90 1.36
C GLY A 152 -2.24 -18.74 2.42
N VAL A 153 -2.08 -18.20 3.61
CA VAL A 153 -1.43 -18.86 4.73
C VAL A 153 -2.35 -18.84 5.95
N ALA A 154 -2.68 -20.02 6.49
CA ALA A 154 -3.63 -20.16 7.60
C ALA A 154 -3.39 -21.44 8.40
N ALA A 155 -4.22 -21.71 9.40
CA ALA A 155 -4.22 -22.97 10.15
C ALA A 155 -5.62 -23.55 10.30
N ASN A 156 -5.72 -24.79 10.72
CA ASN A 156 -6.98 -25.37 11.17
C ASN A 156 -7.18 -25.06 12.66
N GLU A 157 -7.30 -23.78 12.96
CA GLU A 157 -7.47 -23.24 14.30
C GLU A 157 -8.51 -22.13 14.31
N GLY A 158 -8.78 -21.61 15.49
CA GLY A 158 -9.65 -20.45 15.70
C GLY A 158 -11.12 -20.73 15.56
N THR A 159 -11.88 -19.67 15.78
CA THR A 159 -13.30 -19.58 15.48
C THR A 159 -13.51 -18.21 14.88
N GLY A 160 -13.63 -18.13 13.58
CA GLY A 160 -13.84 -16.90 12.84
C GLY A 160 -15.24 -16.31 13.10
N HIS A 161 -15.52 -15.18 12.47
CA HIS A 161 -16.76 -14.42 12.69
C HIS A 161 -18.02 -15.16 12.18
N ASN A 162 -17.88 -16.20 11.36
CA ASN A 162 -18.95 -17.11 10.95
C ASN A 162 -18.86 -18.48 11.64
N GLY A 163 -17.98 -18.66 12.63
CA GLY A 163 -17.74 -19.92 13.32
C GLY A 163 -16.78 -20.87 12.59
N GLU A 164 -16.10 -20.39 11.55
CA GLU A 164 -15.17 -21.14 10.72
C GLU A 164 -13.75 -21.16 11.31
N ALA A 165 -12.94 -22.14 10.89
CA ALA A 165 -11.50 -22.15 11.14
C ALA A 165 -10.77 -21.23 10.15
N ASP A 166 -9.55 -20.77 10.47
CA ASP A 166 -8.77 -19.84 9.68
C ASP A 166 -8.57 -20.27 8.23
N TYR A 167 -8.29 -21.55 7.99
CA TYR A 167 -8.12 -22.05 6.63
C TYR A 167 -9.42 -21.97 5.79
N VAL A 168 -10.58 -22.11 6.44
CA VAL A 168 -11.89 -21.97 5.77
C VAL A 168 -12.14 -20.49 5.45
N HIS A 169 -11.78 -19.58 6.36
CA HIS A 169 -11.77 -18.14 6.09
C HIS A 169 -10.88 -17.81 4.89
N MET A 170 -9.65 -18.37 4.88
CA MET A 170 -8.71 -18.20 3.76
C MET A 170 -9.24 -18.78 2.44
N ASP A 171 -10.03 -19.87 2.48
CA ASP A 171 -10.71 -20.41 1.29
C ASP A 171 -11.76 -19.43 0.74
N TYR A 172 -12.48 -18.68 1.59
CA TYR A 172 -13.40 -17.63 1.12
C TYR A 172 -12.65 -16.47 0.45
N ILE A 173 -11.51 -16.06 1.01
CA ILE A 173 -10.60 -15.06 0.41
C ILE A 173 -10.12 -15.56 -0.96
N ARG A 174 -9.65 -16.80 -1.04
CA ARG A 174 -9.22 -17.40 -2.30
C ARG A 174 -10.35 -17.37 -3.34
N ASP A 175 -11.53 -17.82 -2.97
CA ASP A 175 -12.66 -17.91 -3.91
C ASP A 175 -13.07 -16.50 -4.39
N THR A 176 -12.96 -15.48 -3.54
CA THR A 176 -13.21 -14.09 -3.93
C THR A 176 -12.17 -13.61 -4.95
N LEU A 177 -10.87 -13.77 -4.67
CA LEU A 177 -9.78 -13.34 -5.54
C LEU A 177 -9.77 -14.09 -6.88
N MET A 178 -10.03 -15.41 -6.87
CA MET A 178 -10.08 -16.21 -8.10
C MET A 178 -11.33 -15.94 -8.96
N ASN A 179 -12.37 -15.35 -8.40
CA ASN A 179 -13.51 -14.85 -9.17
C ASN A 179 -13.28 -13.43 -9.75
N TYR A 180 -12.16 -12.82 -9.46
CA TYR A 180 -11.76 -11.50 -9.99
C TYR A 180 -10.68 -11.69 -11.05
N THR A 181 -9.42 -11.52 -10.73
CA THR A 181 -8.32 -11.58 -11.69
C THR A 181 -7.24 -12.63 -11.34
N ILE A 182 -7.28 -13.14 -10.11
CA ILE A 182 -6.29 -14.13 -9.66
C ILE A 182 -6.59 -15.49 -10.32
N THR A 183 -5.59 -16.06 -10.97
CA THR A 183 -5.70 -17.35 -11.68
C THR A 183 -5.18 -18.52 -10.87
N GLU A 184 -4.35 -18.27 -9.87
CA GLU A 184 -3.77 -19.28 -8.99
C GLU A 184 -3.54 -18.71 -7.58
N MET A 185 -3.90 -19.47 -6.55
CA MET A 185 -3.56 -19.15 -5.16
C MET A 185 -2.95 -20.36 -4.47
N SER A 186 -1.68 -20.24 -4.09
CA SER A 186 -1.00 -21.24 -3.25
C SER A 186 -1.56 -21.25 -1.84
N GLN A 187 -1.77 -22.44 -1.27
CA GLN A 187 -2.38 -22.63 0.03
C GLN A 187 -1.40 -23.32 1.00
N HIS A 188 -1.06 -22.62 2.09
CA HIS A 188 -0.19 -23.10 3.15
C HIS A 188 -0.97 -23.18 4.47
N TYR A 189 -1.58 -24.34 4.74
CA TYR A 189 -2.49 -24.52 5.85
C TYR A 189 -1.93 -25.49 6.88
N ALA A 190 -1.49 -24.99 8.05
CA ALA A 190 -1.09 -25.84 9.17
C ALA A 190 -2.26 -26.72 9.63
N TYR A 191 -1.96 -27.95 10.01
CA TYR A 191 -2.94 -29.00 10.37
C TYR A 191 -3.92 -29.39 9.26
N VAL A 192 -3.69 -28.96 8.03
CA VAL A 192 -4.43 -29.39 6.82
C VAL A 192 -3.46 -30.02 5.82
N ASN A 193 -2.56 -29.22 5.23
CA ASN A 193 -1.52 -29.69 4.32
C ASN A 193 -0.09 -29.59 4.89
N ASN A 194 0.04 -29.04 6.10
CA ASN A 194 1.26 -28.98 6.89
C ASN A 194 2.48 -28.48 6.12
N PRO A 195 2.46 -27.21 5.64
CA PRO A 195 3.56 -26.66 4.88
C PRO A 195 4.84 -26.56 5.72
N THR A 196 5.97 -26.59 5.05
CA THR A 196 7.28 -26.24 5.64
C THR A 196 7.66 -24.82 5.19
N ALA A 197 8.59 -24.18 5.91
CA ALA A 197 9.15 -22.90 5.49
C ALA A 197 9.74 -22.97 4.06
N SER A 198 10.36 -24.11 3.70
CA SER A 198 10.89 -24.32 2.33
C SER A 198 9.80 -24.36 1.26
N ASN A 199 8.60 -24.88 1.58
CA ASN A 199 7.48 -24.83 0.63
C ASN A 199 7.02 -23.38 0.44
N MET A 200 6.92 -22.61 1.52
CA MET A 200 6.54 -21.19 1.45
C MET A 200 7.60 -20.37 0.68
N ILE A 201 8.90 -20.57 0.95
CA ILE A 201 9.97 -19.92 0.19
C ILE A 201 9.85 -20.23 -1.31
N ALA A 202 9.57 -21.48 -1.68
CA ALA A 202 9.45 -21.87 -3.08
C ALA A 202 8.29 -21.12 -3.77
N ASP A 203 7.14 -21.00 -3.11
CA ASP A 203 5.99 -20.28 -3.66
C ASP A 203 6.20 -18.76 -3.69
N PHE A 204 6.76 -18.17 -2.64
CA PHE A 204 7.12 -16.74 -2.67
C PHE A 204 8.13 -16.40 -3.76
N ASN A 205 9.08 -17.31 -4.04
CA ASN A 205 10.06 -17.08 -5.11
C ASN A 205 9.46 -17.11 -6.53
N ILE A 206 8.30 -17.72 -6.72
CA ILE A 206 7.56 -17.60 -7.98
C ILE A 206 7.02 -16.18 -8.15
N GLY A 207 6.66 -15.53 -7.05
CA GLY A 207 6.01 -14.22 -6.97
C GLY A 207 4.49 -14.35 -6.81
N ALA A 208 3.92 -13.34 -6.18
CA ALA A 208 2.47 -13.19 -5.98
C ALA A 208 2.14 -11.71 -5.84
N SER A 209 0.99 -11.29 -6.34
CA SER A 209 0.50 -9.92 -6.15
C SER A 209 0.06 -9.69 -4.72
N VAL A 210 -0.70 -10.63 -4.15
CA VAL A 210 -1.31 -10.50 -2.82
C VAL A 210 -1.03 -11.74 -1.98
N THR A 211 -0.65 -11.52 -0.73
CA THR A 211 -0.51 -12.55 0.30
C THR A 211 -1.46 -12.26 1.45
N ASN A 212 -2.27 -13.23 1.80
CA ASN A 212 -3.16 -13.18 2.96
C ASN A 212 -2.68 -14.16 4.03
N TYR A 213 -2.56 -13.69 5.25
CA TYR A 213 -2.23 -14.49 6.41
C TYR A 213 -3.31 -14.38 7.48
N CYS A 214 -3.72 -15.49 8.07
CA CYS A 214 -4.63 -15.52 9.22
C CYS A 214 -4.24 -16.65 10.16
N ASN A 215 -3.53 -16.33 11.24
CA ASN A 215 -3.21 -17.19 12.38
C ASN A 215 -2.28 -16.45 13.37
N HIS A 216 -1.70 -17.18 14.34
CA HIS A 216 -0.75 -16.64 15.31
C HIS A 216 0.50 -16.04 14.68
N GLY A 217 1.02 -14.97 15.29
CA GLY A 217 2.28 -14.34 14.95
C GLY A 217 3.09 -13.89 16.16
N SER A 218 4.30 -13.46 15.90
CA SER A 218 5.23 -12.86 16.84
C SER A 218 5.92 -11.66 16.20
N PRO A 219 6.73 -10.87 16.92
CA PRO A 219 7.43 -9.75 16.32
C PRO A 219 8.30 -10.09 15.11
N ASP A 220 8.74 -11.33 14.95
CA ASP A 220 9.69 -11.77 13.92
C ASP A 220 9.23 -12.99 13.11
N SER A 221 7.99 -13.46 13.28
CA SER A 221 7.53 -14.67 12.56
C SER A 221 6.01 -14.84 12.49
N TRP A 222 5.58 -15.60 11.50
CA TRP A 222 4.31 -16.31 11.45
C TRP A 222 4.43 -17.69 12.09
N ALA A 223 3.40 -18.13 12.83
CA ALA A 223 3.39 -19.45 13.47
C ALA A 223 3.31 -20.59 12.44
N VAL A 224 2.59 -20.39 11.34
CA VAL A 224 2.51 -21.38 10.26
C VAL A 224 3.91 -21.62 9.69
N ALA A 225 4.33 -22.88 9.71
CA ALA A 225 5.67 -23.33 9.30
C ALA A 225 6.84 -22.69 10.07
N ASN A 226 6.58 -21.95 11.16
CA ASN A 226 7.57 -21.10 11.87
C ASN A 226 8.32 -20.17 10.88
N PHE A 227 7.57 -19.57 9.95
CA PHE A 227 8.15 -18.72 8.91
C PHE A 227 8.57 -17.38 9.52
N SER A 228 9.87 -17.08 9.49
CA SER A 228 10.49 -15.99 10.24
C SER A 228 11.33 -15.06 9.35
N ASN A 229 11.84 -13.95 9.94
CA ASN A 229 12.78 -13.04 9.29
C ASN A 229 13.93 -13.79 8.59
N THR A 230 14.47 -14.85 9.23
CA THR A 230 15.52 -15.68 8.62
C THR A 230 15.09 -16.30 7.28
N HIS A 231 13.82 -16.67 7.13
CA HIS A 231 13.29 -17.24 5.91
C HIS A 231 13.00 -16.16 4.85
N ILE A 232 12.54 -14.99 5.29
CA ILE A 232 12.35 -13.82 4.40
C ILE A 232 13.67 -13.42 3.74
N HIS A 233 14.75 -13.35 4.53
CA HIS A 233 16.09 -13.01 4.03
C HIS A 233 16.74 -14.12 3.13
N GLN A 234 16.05 -15.23 2.90
CA GLN A 234 16.43 -16.26 1.93
C GLN A 234 15.64 -16.17 0.61
N LEU A 235 14.69 -15.27 0.52
CA LEU A 235 13.86 -15.12 -0.69
C LEU A 235 14.70 -14.66 -1.88
N THR A 236 14.31 -15.16 -3.05
CA THR A 236 14.91 -14.84 -4.35
C THR A 236 13.83 -14.45 -5.38
N ASN A 237 12.73 -13.86 -4.90
CA ASN A 237 11.64 -13.35 -5.72
C ASN A 237 11.98 -11.98 -6.32
N ASP A 238 13.13 -11.85 -6.96
CA ASP A 238 13.69 -10.62 -7.48
C ASP A 238 12.63 -9.76 -8.18
N ASN A 239 12.31 -8.59 -7.59
CA ASN A 239 11.31 -7.63 -8.06
C ASN A 239 9.86 -8.17 -8.22
N LYS A 240 9.54 -9.39 -7.75
CA LYS A 240 8.19 -9.96 -7.75
C LYS A 240 7.56 -9.81 -6.36
N LEU A 241 7.22 -8.58 -6.01
CA LEU A 241 6.95 -8.15 -4.64
C LEU A 241 5.46 -8.16 -4.33
N SER A 242 5.07 -8.90 -3.28
CA SER A 242 3.67 -9.06 -2.85
C SER A 242 3.21 -7.91 -1.95
N PHE A 243 1.92 -7.60 -1.98
CA PHE A 243 1.24 -6.90 -0.88
C PHE A 243 0.76 -7.92 0.15
N ILE A 244 0.94 -7.63 1.42
CA ILE A 244 0.65 -8.58 2.52
C ILE A 244 -0.43 -8.03 3.44
N TRP A 245 -1.51 -8.77 3.65
CA TRP A 245 -2.47 -8.52 4.71
C TRP A 245 -2.32 -9.60 5.79
N SER A 246 -1.70 -9.21 6.92
CA SER A 246 -1.35 -10.13 8.00
C SER A 246 -2.29 -9.95 9.19
N VAL A 247 -3.24 -10.86 9.35
CA VAL A 247 -4.02 -11.05 10.57
C VAL A 247 -3.19 -11.91 11.51
N ALA A 248 -2.33 -11.24 12.29
CA ALA A 248 -1.36 -11.88 13.18
C ALA A 248 -0.91 -10.93 14.30
N CYS A 249 -0.55 -11.50 15.43
CA CYS A 249 -0.03 -10.74 16.58
C CYS A 249 1.36 -10.17 16.29
N ASN A 250 1.61 -8.93 16.69
CA ASN A 250 2.90 -8.27 16.87
C ASN A 250 3.82 -8.16 15.63
N ASN A 251 3.40 -8.59 14.46
CA ASN A 251 4.22 -8.59 13.23
C ASN A 251 4.69 -7.20 12.79
N GLY A 252 4.00 -6.12 13.19
CA GLY A 252 4.32 -4.73 12.92
C GLY A 252 4.86 -3.97 14.13
N GLN A 253 5.32 -4.64 15.17
CA GLN A 253 5.87 -4.03 16.37
C GLN A 253 7.33 -3.60 16.14
N PHE A 254 7.52 -2.47 15.47
CA PHE A 254 8.85 -1.99 15.01
C PHE A 254 9.63 -1.15 16.03
N ASP A 255 9.23 -1.17 17.32
CA ASP A 255 10.10 -0.80 18.46
C ASP A 255 11.05 -1.93 18.87
N TYR A 256 10.88 -3.10 18.26
CA TYR A 256 11.74 -4.27 18.36
C TYR A 256 12.97 -4.13 17.43
N GLN A 257 13.88 -5.08 17.37
CA GLN A 257 15.13 -4.99 16.59
C GLN A 257 14.86 -4.85 15.09
N GLU A 258 14.32 -5.88 14.46
CA GLU A 258 13.77 -5.89 13.11
C GLU A 258 12.48 -6.67 13.19
N CYS A 259 11.34 -6.01 13.09
CA CYS A 259 10.08 -6.71 13.11
C CYS A 259 9.81 -7.43 11.78
N PHE A 260 8.81 -8.31 11.79
CA PHE A 260 8.48 -9.13 10.64
C PHE A 260 8.09 -8.27 9.42
N ALA A 261 7.33 -7.18 9.63
CA ALA A 261 7.01 -6.23 8.56
C ALA A 261 8.26 -5.60 7.95
N GLU A 262 9.20 -5.14 8.78
CA GLU A 262 10.46 -4.55 8.32
C GLU A 262 11.31 -5.54 7.54
N ALA A 263 11.39 -6.80 7.97
CA ALA A 263 12.11 -7.84 7.24
C ALA A 263 11.56 -8.00 5.81
N TRP A 264 10.22 -8.02 5.63
CA TRP A 264 9.60 -8.06 4.31
C TRP A 264 9.94 -6.84 3.45
N MET A 265 9.96 -5.65 4.03
CA MET A 265 10.24 -4.40 3.31
C MET A 265 11.71 -4.25 2.93
N ARG A 266 12.64 -4.74 3.79
CA ARG A 266 14.08 -4.59 3.65
C ARG A 266 14.76 -5.73 2.89
N ALA A 267 14.05 -6.83 2.61
CA ALA A 267 14.62 -8.04 2.01
C ALA A 267 15.29 -7.79 0.66
N LYS A 268 16.43 -8.44 0.46
CA LYS A 268 17.21 -8.45 -0.77
C LYS A 268 17.69 -9.87 -1.09
N ASN A 269 17.88 -10.16 -2.36
CA ASN A 269 18.53 -11.38 -2.78
C ASN A 269 20.03 -11.31 -2.45
N ASN A 270 20.48 -12.21 -1.59
CA ASN A 270 21.89 -12.26 -1.14
C ASN A 270 22.92 -12.49 -2.27
N SER A 271 22.49 -12.91 -3.46
CA SER A 271 23.37 -13.20 -4.59
C SER A 271 23.40 -12.08 -5.63
N THR A 272 22.28 -11.39 -5.83
CA THR A 272 22.10 -10.39 -6.89
C THR A 272 22.00 -8.97 -6.37
N ASP A 273 21.74 -8.79 -5.06
CA ASP A 273 21.36 -7.55 -4.38
C ASP A 273 20.00 -6.96 -4.86
N GLU A 274 19.28 -7.70 -5.70
CA GLU A 274 17.96 -7.31 -6.18
C GLU A 274 16.93 -7.30 -5.05
N PRO A 275 15.94 -6.40 -5.09
CA PRO A 275 14.85 -6.36 -4.14
C PRO A 275 14.04 -7.66 -4.12
N THR A 276 13.79 -8.17 -2.90
CA THR A 276 12.92 -9.34 -2.65
C THR A 276 11.91 -9.03 -1.54
N GLY A 277 11.18 -10.03 -1.09
CA GLY A 277 10.19 -9.89 -0.03
C GLY A 277 8.89 -9.28 -0.52
N ALA A 278 8.48 -8.17 0.09
CA ALA A 278 7.21 -7.49 -0.18
C ALA A 278 7.40 -6.03 -0.57
N ILE A 279 6.33 -5.43 -1.13
CA ILE A 279 6.28 -4.01 -1.51
C ILE A 279 5.48 -3.18 -0.50
N GLY A 280 4.63 -3.83 0.31
CA GLY A 280 3.85 -3.19 1.36
C GLY A 280 2.90 -4.18 2.03
N GLY A 281 2.24 -3.75 3.09
CA GLY A 281 1.22 -4.58 3.76
C GLY A 281 0.77 -4.03 5.10
N MET A 282 -0.24 -4.69 5.67
CA MET A 282 -0.79 -4.39 6.99
C MET A 282 -0.26 -5.38 8.02
N PHE A 283 0.31 -4.84 9.12
CA PHE A 283 0.89 -5.63 10.18
C PHE A 283 0.54 -5.04 11.55
N SER A 284 0.24 -5.89 12.53
CA SER A 284 -0.21 -5.43 13.83
C SER A 284 0.95 -5.09 14.80
N TRP A 285 0.77 -3.97 15.51
CA TRP A 285 1.63 -3.58 16.61
C TRP A 285 1.43 -4.44 17.89
N ILE A 286 0.22 -4.98 18.08
CA ILE A 286 -0.17 -5.69 19.30
C ILE A 286 -0.51 -7.17 19.06
N SER A 287 -0.77 -7.88 20.14
CA SER A 287 -1.46 -9.17 20.09
C SER A 287 -2.94 -8.93 19.70
N GLN A 288 -3.25 -9.07 18.42
CA GLN A 288 -4.58 -8.82 17.90
C GLN A 288 -5.64 -9.77 18.49
N PRO A 289 -6.88 -9.29 18.74
CA PRO A 289 -8.04 -10.16 18.93
C PRO A 289 -8.26 -11.06 17.70
N TRP A 290 -8.96 -12.18 17.87
CA TRP A 290 -9.10 -13.16 16.78
C TRP A 290 -10.05 -12.68 15.66
N ILE A 291 -11.26 -12.25 16.02
CA ILE A 291 -12.33 -11.96 15.05
C ILE A 291 -12.22 -10.57 14.38
N PRO A 292 -11.98 -9.45 15.12
CA PRO A 292 -12.04 -8.12 14.53
C PRO A 292 -11.19 -7.92 13.27
N PRO A 293 -9.91 -8.34 13.22
CA PRO A 293 -9.09 -8.14 12.01
C PRO A 293 -9.54 -8.99 10.83
N MET A 294 -10.27 -10.12 11.05
CA MET A 294 -10.82 -10.92 9.95
C MET A 294 -11.89 -10.14 9.17
N TYR A 295 -12.72 -9.31 9.85
CA TYR A 295 -13.65 -8.41 9.15
C TYR A 295 -12.92 -7.41 8.27
N GLY A 296 -11.83 -6.82 8.79
CA GLY A 296 -10.99 -5.90 8.02
C GLY A 296 -10.37 -6.58 6.80
N GLN A 297 -9.81 -7.79 6.97
CA GLN A 297 -9.21 -8.55 5.88
C GLN A 297 -10.22 -8.91 4.79
N ASP A 298 -11.42 -9.33 5.16
CA ASP A 298 -12.51 -9.60 4.20
C ASP A 298 -12.88 -8.35 3.41
N GLU A 299 -12.97 -7.19 4.06
CA GLU A 299 -13.29 -5.94 3.39
C GLU A 299 -12.16 -5.45 2.48
N MET A 300 -10.88 -5.58 2.88
CA MET A 300 -9.73 -5.29 2.02
C MET A 300 -9.79 -6.10 0.72
N VAL A 301 -10.09 -7.41 0.83
CA VAL A 301 -10.24 -8.31 -0.30
C VAL A 301 -11.47 -7.95 -1.15
N ALA A 302 -12.58 -7.58 -0.52
CA ALA A 302 -13.81 -7.19 -1.23
C ALA A 302 -13.61 -5.88 -2.02
N ILE A 303 -12.86 -4.92 -1.46
CA ILE A 303 -12.47 -3.69 -2.15
C ILE A 303 -11.59 -4.02 -3.36
N LEU A 304 -10.52 -4.80 -3.15
CA LEU A 304 -9.61 -5.19 -4.22
C LEU A 304 -10.31 -5.96 -5.35
N ALA A 305 -11.26 -6.82 -5.02
CA ALA A 305 -12.04 -7.60 -5.98
C ALA A 305 -13.22 -6.84 -6.61
N GLU A 306 -13.28 -5.51 -6.46
CA GLU A 306 -14.32 -4.63 -7.03
C GLU A 306 -15.75 -4.93 -6.59
N TRP A 307 -15.91 -5.54 -5.41
CA TRP A 307 -17.24 -5.72 -4.82
C TRP A 307 -17.80 -4.42 -4.22
N ARG A 308 -16.98 -3.38 -4.18
CA ARG A 308 -17.33 -2.03 -3.75
C ARG A 308 -17.23 -1.07 -4.94
N PRO A 309 -18.33 -0.58 -5.51
CA PRO A 309 -18.30 0.30 -6.67
C PRO A 309 -17.66 1.65 -6.34
N GLY A 310 -16.87 2.16 -7.29
CA GLY A 310 -16.27 3.50 -7.23
C GLY A 310 -14.88 3.57 -6.59
N TYR A 311 -14.28 2.44 -6.20
CA TYR A 311 -12.93 2.42 -5.63
C TYR A 311 -11.87 2.09 -6.68
N LYS A 312 -10.78 2.82 -6.56
CA LYS A 312 -9.49 2.46 -7.16
C LYS A 312 -8.65 1.73 -6.12
N HIS A 313 -7.77 0.87 -6.58
CA HIS A 313 -7.20 -0.16 -5.73
C HIS A 313 -5.79 0.22 -5.25
N THR A 314 -5.63 1.38 -4.60
CA THR A 314 -4.36 1.67 -3.94
C THR A 314 -4.21 0.83 -2.67
N LEU A 315 -2.98 0.60 -2.27
CA LEU A 315 -2.67 -0.12 -1.03
C LEU A 315 -3.37 0.53 0.17
N GLY A 316 -3.27 1.87 0.29
CA GLY A 316 -3.95 2.63 1.34
C GLY A 316 -5.45 2.55 1.21
N GLY A 317 -6.00 2.73 -0.01
CA GLY A 317 -7.44 2.68 -0.26
C GLY A 317 -8.06 1.35 0.13
N ALA A 318 -7.48 0.23 -0.29
CA ALA A 318 -7.96 -1.09 0.11
C ALA A 318 -7.74 -1.35 1.61
N SER A 319 -6.51 -1.11 2.11
CA SER A 319 -6.11 -1.50 3.47
C SER A 319 -6.76 -0.64 4.56
N MET A 320 -6.74 0.69 4.41
CA MET A 320 -7.26 1.56 5.46
C MET A 320 -8.79 1.58 5.48
N ASN A 321 -9.47 1.58 4.32
CA ASN A 321 -10.92 1.42 4.30
C ASN A 321 -11.35 0.07 4.90
N GLY A 322 -10.63 -1.03 4.60
CA GLY A 322 -10.88 -2.32 5.24
C GLY A 322 -10.62 -2.29 6.75
N ASN A 323 -9.58 -1.57 7.19
CA ASN A 323 -9.29 -1.39 8.61
C ASN A 323 -10.36 -0.55 9.33
N MET A 324 -10.84 0.55 8.71
CA MET A 324 -11.96 1.34 9.26
C MET A 324 -13.26 0.53 9.36
N PHE A 325 -13.48 -0.45 8.49
CA PHE A 325 -14.63 -1.34 8.60
C PHE A 325 -14.66 -2.15 9.90
N VAL A 326 -13.50 -2.41 10.51
CA VAL A 326 -13.40 -3.04 11.84
C VAL A 326 -14.15 -2.21 12.90
N LEU A 327 -14.09 -0.87 12.82
CA LEU A 327 -14.79 0.04 13.74
C LEU A 327 -16.31 -0.15 13.69
N ASP A 328 -16.85 -0.47 12.52
CA ASP A 328 -18.28 -0.71 12.34
C ASP A 328 -18.70 -2.10 12.83
N MET A 329 -17.89 -3.12 12.57
CA MET A 329 -18.24 -4.52 12.79
C MET A 329 -17.99 -5.01 14.21
N SER A 330 -17.02 -4.41 14.90
CA SER A 330 -16.60 -4.82 16.25
C SER A 330 -16.33 -3.61 17.15
N PRO A 331 -17.33 -2.76 17.42
CA PRO A 331 -17.13 -1.46 18.07
C PRO A 331 -16.57 -1.56 19.51
N GLU A 332 -16.68 -2.70 20.17
CA GLU A 332 -16.15 -2.91 21.54
C GLU A 332 -14.63 -3.07 21.56
N ASP A 333 -14.05 -3.73 20.53
CA ASP A 333 -12.61 -4.01 20.42
C ASP A 333 -11.96 -3.23 19.26
N ALA A 334 -12.76 -2.47 18.55
CA ALA A 334 -12.38 -1.89 17.27
C ALA A 334 -11.21 -0.91 17.37
N GLY A 335 -11.26 0.01 18.36
CA GLY A 335 -10.23 1.02 18.52
C GLY A 335 -8.84 0.41 18.78
N GLU A 336 -8.76 -0.71 19.51
CA GLU A 336 -7.50 -1.40 19.74
C GLU A 336 -6.98 -2.07 18.46
N THR A 337 -7.82 -2.83 17.76
CA THR A 337 -7.46 -3.51 16.50
C THR A 337 -7.12 -2.50 15.41
N HIS A 338 -8.01 -1.55 15.16
CA HIS A 338 -7.87 -0.54 14.12
C HIS A 338 -6.58 0.27 14.29
N ASN A 339 -6.35 0.84 15.48
CA ASN A 339 -5.21 1.70 15.75
C ASN A 339 -3.88 0.97 15.72
N SER A 340 -3.88 -0.33 15.99
CA SER A 340 -2.66 -1.14 16.04
C SER A 340 -2.29 -1.80 14.71
N TRP A 341 -3.19 -1.80 13.73
CA TRP A 341 -2.94 -2.43 12.43
C TRP A 341 -2.39 -1.39 11.47
N LEU A 342 -1.08 -1.43 11.25
CA LEU A 342 -0.30 -0.38 10.60
C LEU A 342 0.04 -0.77 9.16
N LEU A 343 0.04 0.22 8.26
CA LEU A 343 0.43 0.06 6.88
C LEU A 343 1.91 0.37 6.70
N PHE A 344 2.68 -0.67 6.33
CA PHE A 344 4.06 -0.55 5.88
C PHE A 344 4.07 -0.50 4.35
N GLY A 345 4.68 0.54 3.79
CA GLY A 345 4.73 0.81 2.35
C GLY A 345 4.11 2.15 1.99
N ASP A 346 4.18 2.49 0.71
CA ASP A 346 3.55 3.69 0.16
C ASP A 346 2.04 3.48 -0.01
N PRO A 347 1.18 4.23 0.70
CA PRO A 347 -0.27 4.03 0.65
C PRO A 347 -0.89 4.35 -0.72
N SER A 348 -0.18 5.09 -1.57
CA SER A 348 -0.68 5.52 -2.87
C SER A 348 -0.41 4.54 -4.02
N MET A 349 0.32 3.44 -3.77
CA MET A 349 0.60 2.43 -4.79
C MET A 349 -0.63 1.63 -5.17
N MET A 350 -0.82 1.40 -6.48
CA MET A 350 -1.87 0.48 -6.97
C MET A 350 -1.51 -0.98 -6.66
N VAL A 351 -2.46 -1.73 -6.10
CA VAL A 351 -2.34 -3.18 -5.96
C VAL A 351 -2.71 -3.82 -7.31
N ARG A 352 -1.72 -4.19 -8.09
CA ARG A 352 -1.93 -4.84 -9.38
C ARG A 352 -2.18 -6.33 -9.18
N THR A 353 -3.19 -6.86 -9.84
CA THR A 353 -3.58 -8.28 -9.81
C THR A 353 -3.50 -8.95 -11.17
N GLU A 354 -3.05 -8.19 -12.18
CA GLU A 354 -2.78 -8.65 -13.54
C GLU A 354 -1.54 -7.96 -14.09
N ALA A 355 -0.90 -8.58 -15.07
CA ALA A 355 0.19 -7.95 -15.80
C ALA A 355 -0.33 -6.71 -16.54
N PRO A 356 0.43 -5.60 -16.56
CA PRO A 356 0.02 -4.42 -17.32
C PRO A 356 -0.04 -4.74 -18.82
N GLU A 357 -0.99 -4.13 -19.50
CA GLU A 357 -1.08 -4.17 -20.95
C GLU A 357 -0.41 -2.94 -21.56
N SER A 358 0.14 -3.09 -22.77
CA SER A 358 0.70 -1.94 -23.48
C SER A 358 -0.42 -0.99 -23.93
N MET A 359 -0.25 0.29 -23.62
CA MET A 359 -1.22 1.34 -23.89
C MET A 359 -0.84 2.13 -25.13
N GLY A 360 -1.75 2.22 -26.10
CA GLY A 360 -1.62 3.11 -27.25
C GLY A 360 -1.92 4.56 -26.89
N VAL A 361 -0.93 5.46 -27.00
CA VAL A 361 -1.09 6.88 -26.70
C VAL A 361 -0.78 7.73 -27.93
N THR A 362 -1.67 8.68 -28.25
CA THR A 362 -1.45 9.68 -29.30
C THR A 362 -1.80 11.07 -28.80
N THR A 363 -1.24 12.11 -29.42
CA THR A 363 -1.46 13.49 -28.99
C THR A 363 -1.90 14.38 -30.13
N GLN A 364 -2.71 15.40 -29.81
CA GLN A 364 -3.13 16.46 -30.71
C GLN A 364 -2.88 17.84 -30.07
N PRO A 365 -1.94 18.64 -30.60
CA PRO A 365 -1.11 18.34 -31.77
C PRO A 365 -0.04 17.28 -31.46
N SER A 366 0.50 16.64 -32.48
CA SER A 366 1.61 15.67 -32.32
C SER A 366 2.94 16.32 -32.00
N THR A 367 3.03 17.63 -32.02
CA THR A 367 4.23 18.42 -31.73
C THR A 367 3.82 19.70 -31.02
N LEU A 368 4.41 19.97 -29.88
CA LEU A 368 4.24 21.23 -29.15
C LEU A 368 5.30 22.23 -29.58
N VAL A 369 4.88 23.47 -29.80
CA VAL A 369 5.77 24.60 -30.12
C VAL A 369 5.58 25.76 -29.16
N ILE A 370 6.56 26.68 -29.10
CA ILE A 370 6.47 27.89 -28.27
C ILE A 370 5.18 28.65 -28.57
N GLY A 371 4.48 29.07 -27.52
CA GLY A 371 3.19 29.78 -27.61
C GLY A 371 1.98 28.87 -27.44
N MET A 372 2.13 27.53 -27.50
CA MET A 372 1.03 26.61 -27.21
C MET A 372 0.78 26.47 -25.72
N SER A 373 -0.48 26.24 -25.33
CA SER A 373 -0.94 26.14 -23.93
C SER A 373 -1.90 24.98 -23.69
N SER A 374 -2.07 24.10 -24.67
CA SER A 374 -2.94 22.92 -24.52
C SER A 374 -2.44 21.73 -25.32
N LEU A 375 -2.81 20.54 -24.86
CA LEU A 375 -2.52 19.25 -25.49
C LEU A 375 -3.69 18.31 -25.23
N VAL A 376 -4.24 17.71 -26.27
CA VAL A 376 -5.19 16.61 -26.16
C VAL A 376 -4.41 15.30 -26.22
N VAL A 377 -4.61 14.45 -25.24
CA VAL A 377 -4.04 13.10 -25.17
C VAL A 377 -5.15 12.10 -25.41
N ASN A 378 -4.95 11.20 -26.38
CA ASN A 378 -5.86 10.08 -26.62
C ASN A 378 -5.13 8.80 -26.19
N ALA A 379 -5.76 7.98 -25.36
CA ALA A 379 -5.27 6.70 -24.89
C ALA A 379 -6.33 5.62 -25.14
N ASP A 380 -5.89 4.39 -25.32
CA ASP A 380 -6.79 3.24 -25.50
C ASP A 380 -7.22 2.63 -24.15
N THR A 381 -7.49 3.49 -23.19
CA THR A 381 -8.03 3.15 -21.86
C THR A 381 -9.18 4.10 -21.52
N ASP A 382 -10.16 3.60 -20.79
CA ASP A 382 -11.31 4.41 -20.37
C ASP A 382 -11.00 5.35 -19.19
N PHE A 383 -9.91 5.06 -18.42
CA PHE A 383 -9.49 5.86 -17.28
C PHE A 383 -7.97 5.74 -17.07
N GLY A 384 -7.41 6.74 -16.43
CA GLY A 384 -6.00 6.88 -16.16
C GLY A 384 -5.66 8.34 -15.83
N ILE A 385 -4.38 8.65 -15.76
CA ILE A 385 -3.89 10.02 -15.57
C ILE A 385 -2.87 10.32 -16.66
N ALA A 386 -3.07 11.41 -17.39
CA ALA A 386 -2.08 11.96 -18.32
C ALA A 386 -1.39 13.16 -17.68
N THR A 387 -0.07 13.14 -17.62
CA THR A 387 0.75 14.23 -17.03
C THR A 387 1.80 14.69 -18.02
N LEU A 388 1.79 15.99 -18.32
CA LEU A 388 2.82 16.65 -19.12
C LEU A 388 3.78 17.37 -18.18
N SER A 389 5.06 17.08 -18.30
CA SER A 389 6.11 17.80 -17.60
C SER A 389 7.12 18.41 -18.58
N LYS A 390 7.85 19.41 -18.10
CA LYS A 390 8.95 20.06 -18.83
C LYS A 390 10.15 20.19 -17.92
N ASP A 391 11.28 19.63 -18.35
CA ASP A 391 12.54 19.66 -17.61
C ASP A 391 12.36 19.16 -16.14
N GLY A 392 11.41 18.22 -15.93
CA GLY A 392 11.06 17.64 -14.63
C GLY A 392 9.96 18.39 -13.85
N GLU A 393 9.55 19.60 -14.30
CA GLU A 393 8.44 20.33 -13.69
C GLU A 393 7.11 19.97 -14.36
N VAL A 394 6.11 19.63 -13.57
CA VAL A 394 4.74 19.33 -14.08
C VAL A 394 4.11 20.60 -14.61
N LEU A 395 3.67 20.57 -15.85
CA LEU A 395 2.92 21.65 -16.50
C LEU A 395 1.42 21.49 -16.30
N ALA A 396 0.91 20.26 -16.48
CA ALA A 396 -0.50 19.91 -16.31
C ALA A 396 -0.66 18.41 -16.11
N SER A 397 -1.71 18.05 -15.38
CA SER A 397 -2.22 16.67 -15.25
C SER A 397 -3.74 16.69 -15.43
N ALA A 398 -4.29 15.66 -16.08
CA ALA A 398 -5.72 15.47 -16.21
C ALA A 398 -6.06 13.97 -16.22
N TYR A 399 -7.24 13.64 -15.74
CA TYR A 399 -7.76 12.27 -15.85
C TYR A 399 -8.09 11.94 -17.29
N VAL A 400 -7.81 10.70 -17.68
CA VAL A 400 -8.30 10.12 -18.93
C VAL A 400 -9.74 9.69 -18.70
N GLU A 401 -10.68 10.27 -19.44
CA GLU A 401 -12.10 9.91 -19.39
C GLU A 401 -12.55 9.50 -20.79
N ASN A 402 -13.04 8.28 -20.94
CA ASN A 402 -13.46 7.72 -22.22
C ASN A 402 -12.37 7.83 -23.31
N GLY A 403 -11.12 7.56 -22.93
CA GLY A 403 -9.99 7.57 -23.85
C GLY A 403 -9.37 8.93 -24.12
N VAL A 404 -9.78 10.02 -23.45
CA VAL A 404 -9.30 11.38 -23.72
C VAL A 404 -8.93 12.10 -22.44
N ALA A 405 -7.77 12.80 -22.45
CA ALA A 405 -7.40 13.78 -21.44
C ALA A 405 -7.06 15.12 -22.13
N GLU A 406 -7.59 16.22 -21.60
CA GLU A 406 -7.28 17.58 -22.08
C GLU A 406 -6.35 18.27 -21.07
N LEU A 407 -5.14 18.54 -21.48
CA LEU A 407 -4.12 19.21 -20.67
C LEU A 407 -4.08 20.70 -21.03
N GLU A 408 -4.36 21.57 -20.07
CA GLU A 408 -4.19 23.01 -20.18
C GLU A 408 -3.02 23.47 -19.30
N PHE A 409 -2.11 24.26 -19.86
CA PHE A 409 -0.89 24.73 -19.18
C PHE A 409 -0.51 26.13 -19.60
N PRO A 410 0.34 26.85 -18.85
CA PRO A 410 0.85 28.15 -19.26
C PRO A 410 1.55 28.06 -20.62
N ALA A 411 1.32 29.05 -21.49
CA ALA A 411 1.91 29.06 -22.83
C ALA A 411 3.42 28.82 -22.79
N LEU A 412 3.90 27.84 -23.56
CA LEU A 412 5.32 27.51 -23.62
C LEU A 412 6.15 28.73 -24.05
N SER A 413 7.05 29.18 -23.20
CA SER A 413 7.85 30.39 -23.42
C SER A 413 9.22 30.10 -24.02
N ASN A 414 9.71 28.87 -23.90
CA ASN A 414 11.03 28.44 -24.35
C ASN A 414 11.02 26.95 -24.70
N VAL A 415 12.08 26.49 -25.36
CA VAL A 415 12.34 25.06 -25.60
C VAL A 415 12.71 24.35 -24.30
N GLY A 416 12.55 23.03 -24.26
CA GLY A 416 12.89 22.16 -23.12
C GLY A 416 12.54 20.70 -23.44
N ASN A 417 12.92 19.79 -22.57
CA ASN A 417 12.52 18.39 -22.67
C ASN A 417 11.11 18.23 -22.15
N LEU A 418 10.16 17.95 -23.06
CA LEU A 418 8.79 17.62 -22.70
C LEU A 418 8.68 16.11 -22.52
N GLN A 419 8.06 15.72 -21.42
CA GLN A 419 7.74 14.33 -21.12
C GLN A 419 6.24 14.20 -20.87
N LEU A 420 5.58 13.28 -21.56
CA LEU A 420 4.21 12.87 -21.31
C LEU A 420 4.24 11.49 -20.66
N VAL A 421 3.61 11.38 -19.53
CA VAL A 421 3.37 10.12 -18.83
C VAL A 421 1.87 9.87 -18.81
N VAL A 422 1.45 8.66 -19.17
CA VAL A 422 0.04 8.21 -19.06
C VAL A 422 0.07 6.88 -18.29
N ILE A 423 -0.69 6.81 -17.20
CA ILE A 423 -0.77 5.62 -16.34
C ILE A 423 -2.21 5.28 -16.01
#